data_bce84d7d3602ccf38af7affcfa44bed4
#
_entry.id   bce84d7d3602ccf38af7affcfa44bed4
#
_cell.length_a   1.000
_cell.length_b   1.000
_cell.length_c   1.000
_cell.angle_alpha   90.00
_cell.angle_beta   90.00
_cell.angle_gamma   90.00
#
_symmetry.space_group_name_H-M   'P 1'
#
loop_
_entity.id
_entity.type
_entity.pdbx_description
1 polymer ?
#
loop_
_entity_poly.entity_id
_entity_poly.type
_entity_poly.pdbx_seq_one_letter_code
_entity_poly.pdbx_strand_id
1 'polypeptide(L)'
;MNGTSDAPKKRGRKSQAKTALVTAVDYLARQAHSETKLREKLERKGFPEEEIDAAIARLIERGYLDDSDLCAQQFMYLYNENRNSVRQICAKLIQRGFNHDLVWSVVPEDTFEREIATAERVLAMKYQPTDSRQKMMANLYQKGFSVDAARHAVENYTEGAKE
;
A
#
# COMPACT_ATOMS: atom_id res chain seq x y z
N MET A 1 55.68 26.81 -41.21
CA MET A 1 55.21 27.40 -39.97
C MET A 1 53.93 26.69 -39.59
N ASN A 2 54.06 25.66 -38.75
CA ASN A 2 52.96 24.79 -38.33
C ASN A 2 52.43 25.24 -36.96
N GLY A 3 51.26 25.82 -36.93
CA GLY A 3 50.55 26.15 -35.70
C GLY A 3 49.65 24.99 -35.30
N THR A 4 50.08 24.17 -34.37
CA THR A 4 49.27 23.15 -33.72
C THR A 4 48.37 23.80 -32.66
N SER A 5 47.07 23.90 -32.99
CA SER A 5 46.03 24.31 -32.07
C SER A 5 45.69 23.11 -31.15
N ASP A 6 46.20 23.15 -29.96
CA ASP A 6 45.85 22.17 -28.91
C ASP A 6 44.55 22.61 -28.20
N ALA A 7 43.45 22.00 -28.59
CA ALA A 7 42.16 22.23 -27.95
C ALA A 7 42.09 21.47 -26.61
N PRO A 8 41.71 22.11 -25.50
CA PRO A 8 41.60 21.41 -24.20
C PRO A 8 40.50 20.37 -24.23
N LYS A 9 40.89 19.12 -24.03
CA LYS A 9 39.96 17.99 -23.82
C LYS A 9 39.01 18.31 -22.64
N LYS A 10 37.72 18.45 -22.94
CA LYS A 10 36.66 18.52 -21.96
C LYS A 10 36.78 17.28 -21.05
N ARG A 11 37.26 17.46 -19.82
CA ARG A 11 37.19 16.47 -18.75
C ARG A 11 35.70 16.16 -18.49
N GLY A 12 35.25 15.00 -18.91
CA GLY A 12 33.93 14.48 -18.60
C GLY A 12 33.73 14.53 -17.09
N ARG A 13 32.71 15.28 -16.62
CA ARG A 13 32.23 15.21 -15.24
C ARG A 13 31.91 13.73 -14.98
N LYS A 14 32.75 13.02 -14.25
CA LYS A 14 32.38 11.74 -13.63
C LYS A 14 31.15 12.05 -12.80
N SER A 15 30.01 11.57 -13.23
CA SER A 15 28.78 11.55 -12.43
C SER A 15 29.16 10.90 -11.10
N GLN A 16 29.22 11.70 -10.03
CA GLN A 16 29.42 11.16 -8.69
C GLN A 16 28.32 10.15 -8.43
N ALA A 17 28.68 8.90 -8.12
CA ALA A 17 27.71 7.87 -7.80
C ALA A 17 26.82 8.35 -6.66
N LYS A 18 25.51 8.29 -6.85
CA LYS A 18 24.53 8.70 -5.83
C LYS A 18 24.68 7.80 -4.60
N THR A 19 24.66 8.38 -3.42
CA THR A 19 24.62 7.61 -2.15
C THR A 19 23.27 6.97 -1.92
N ALA A 20 23.19 5.98 -1.01
CA ALA A 20 21.91 5.37 -0.61
C ALA A 20 20.91 6.41 -0.11
N LEU A 21 21.38 7.39 0.68
CA LEU A 21 20.52 8.47 1.20
C LEU A 21 19.94 9.33 0.07
N VAL A 22 20.73 9.77 -0.90
CA VAL A 22 20.25 10.56 -2.04
C VAL A 22 19.27 9.75 -2.89
N THR A 23 19.57 8.47 -3.12
CA THR A 23 18.69 7.58 -3.87
C THR A 23 17.38 7.33 -3.13
N ALA A 24 17.41 7.17 -1.80
CA ALA A 24 16.22 7.02 -0.98
C ALA A 24 15.32 8.28 -1.02
N VAL A 25 15.93 9.48 -0.92
CA VAL A 25 15.19 10.74 -1.07
C VAL A 25 14.53 10.84 -2.44
N ASP A 26 15.23 10.47 -3.50
CA ASP A 26 14.67 10.45 -4.86
C ASP A 26 13.46 9.49 -4.98
N TYR A 27 13.48 8.34 -4.29
CA TYR A 27 12.33 7.43 -4.25
C TYR A 27 11.15 8.05 -3.49
N LEU A 28 11.40 8.60 -2.30
CA LEU A 28 10.35 9.22 -1.48
C LEU A 28 9.74 10.46 -2.13
N ALA A 29 10.51 11.22 -2.90
CA ALA A 29 10.01 12.37 -3.65
C ALA A 29 8.99 11.99 -4.75
N ARG A 30 9.07 10.76 -5.24
CA ARG A 30 8.14 10.26 -6.29
C ARG A 30 6.92 9.59 -5.71
N GLN A 31 7.09 8.84 -4.63
CA GLN A 31 6.04 8.07 -3.99
C GLN A 31 6.42 7.74 -2.55
N ALA A 32 5.44 7.76 -1.65
CA ALA A 32 5.61 7.26 -0.30
C ALA A 32 5.87 5.74 -0.29
N HIS A 33 6.78 5.31 0.55
CA HIS A 33 7.16 3.92 0.72
C HIS A 33 7.22 3.56 2.20
N SER A 34 6.87 2.32 2.56
CA SER A 34 7.22 1.76 3.86
C SER A 34 8.73 1.59 3.97
N GLU A 35 9.25 1.55 5.20
CA GLU A 35 10.66 1.30 5.48
C GLU A 35 11.15 0.03 4.76
N THR A 36 10.42 -1.07 4.89
CA THR A 36 10.75 -2.35 4.25
C THR A 36 10.87 -2.22 2.72
N LYS A 37 9.92 -1.55 2.07
CA LYS A 37 9.97 -1.39 0.61
C LYS A 37 11.08 -0.46 0.15
N LEU A 38 11.40 0.54 0.94
CA LEU A 38 12.53 1.42 0.64
C LEU A 38 13.86 0.66 0.75
N ARG A 39 14.04 -0.17 1.81
CA ARG A 39 15.20 -1.06 1.97
C ARG A 39 15.36 -1.99 0.77
N GLU A 40 14.33 -2.75 0.40
CA GLU A 40 14.34 -3.65 -0.76
C GLU A 40 14.77 -2.94 -2.05
N LYS A 41 14.35 -1.68 -2.24
CA LYS A 41 14.73 -0.89 -3.42
C LYS A 41 16.21 -0.48 -3.40
N LEU A 42 16.74 -0.13 -2.24
CA LEU A 42 18.14 0.24 -2.08
C LEU A 42 19.06 -0.99 -2.23
N GLU A 43 18.67 -2.14 -1.66
CA GLU A 43 19.36 -3.41 -1.84
C GLU A 43 19.46 -3.81 -3.31
N ARG A 44 18.35 -3.72 -4.04
CA ARG A 44 18.33 -3.98 -5.50
C ARG A 44 19.19 -3.02 -6.32
N LYS A 45 19.53 -1.85 -5.78
CA LYS A 45 20.48 -0.91 -6.37
C LYS A 45 21.93 -1.26 -6.03
N GLY A 46 22.15 -2.25 -5.15
CA GLY A 46 23.47 -2.72 -4.78
C GLY A 46 24.16 -1.92 -3.69
N PHE A 47 23.43 -1.13 -2.90
CA PHE A 47 24.01 -0.45 -1.75
C PHE A 47 24.33 -1.45 -0.62
N PRO A 48 25.43 -1.29 0.09
CA PRO A 48 25.76 -2.08 1.26
C PRO A 48 24.72 -1.88 2.38
N GLU A 49 24.47 -2.93 3.16
CA GLU A 49 23.49 -2.92 4.27
C GLU A 49 23.76 -1.79 5.25
N GLU A 50 25.00 -1.57 5.64
CA GLU A 50 25.40 -0.49 6.55
C GLU A 50 25.05 0.91 6.02
N GLU A 51 25.19 1.12 4.72
CA GLU A 51 24.84 2.39 4.08
C GLU A 51 23.32 2.57 4.02
N ILE A 52 22.58 1.49 3.77
CA ILE A 52 21.12 1.48 3.80
C ILE A 52 20.61 1.80 5.20
N ASP A 53 21.15 1.14 6.23
CA ASP A 53 20.77 1.36 7.62
C ASP A 53 20.98 2.81 8.05
N ALA A 54 22.14 3.39 7.71
CA ALA A 54 22.44 4.79 7.99
C ALA A 54 21.47 5.75 7.26
N ALA A 55 21.15 5.47 6.02
CA ALA A 55 20.19 6.26 5.23
C ALA A 55 18.77 6.21 5.82
N ILE A 56 18.30 5.01 6.14
CA ILE A 56 16.96 4.79 6.74
C ILE A 56 16.86 5.48 8.11
N ALA A 57 17.84 5.27 8.99
CA ALA A 57 17.86 5.90 10.31
C ALA A 57 17.78 7.43 10.22
N ARG A 58 18.51 8.03 9.28
CA ARG A 58 18.49 9.49 9.07
C ARG A 58 17.15 10.00 8.52
N LEU A 59 16.50 9.23 7.68
CA LEU A 59 15.17 9.58 7.15
C LEU A 59 14.10 9.50 8.24
N ILE A 60 14.17 8.50 9.12
CA ILE A 60 13.28 8.37 10.28
C ILE A 60 13.51 9.54 11.25
N GLU A 61 14.76 9.82 11.62
CA GLU A 61 15.12 10.91 12.52
C GLU A 61 14.58 12.26 12.05
N ARG A 62 14.60 12.49 10.74
CA ARG A 62 14.11 13.73 10.12
C ARG A 62 12.62 13.74 9.80
N GLY A 63 11.90 12.68 10.10
CA GLY A 63 10.46 12.55 9.84
C GLY A 63 10.09 12.37 8.36
N TYR A 64 11.03 12.06 7.49
CA TYR A 64 10.75 11.75 6.08
C TYR A 64 10.25 10.32 5.86
N LEU A 65 10.45 9.46 6.83
CA LEU A 65 10.01 8.07 6.85
C LEU A 65 9.31 7.80 8.18
N ASP A 66 8.00 7.56 8.13
CA ASP A 66 7.17 7.26 9.29
C ASP A 66 6.10 6.24 8.87
N ASP A 67 6.37 4.96 9.17
CA ASP A 67 5.47 3.86 8.82
C ASP A 67 4.15 3.93 9.58
N SER A 68 4.12 4.47 10.80
CA SER A 68 2.88 4.59 11.58
C SER A 68 1.91 5.55 10.92
N ASP A 69 2.37 6.74 10.58
CA ASP A 69 1.55 7.75 9.93
C ASP A 69 1.13 7.31 8.52
N LEU A 70 2.07 6.80 7.73
CA LEU A 70 1.78 6.35 6.37
C LEU A 70 0.81 5.17 6.33
N CYS A 71 0.95 4.20 7.24
CA CYS A 71 0.04 3.06 7.36
C CYS A 71 -1.38 3.53 7.68
N ALA A 72 -1.53 4.42 8.67
CA ALA A 72 -2.83 4.98 9.05
C ALA A 72 -3.49 5.75 7.89
N GLN A 73 -2.76 6.59 7.18
CA GLN A 73 -3.27 7.32 6.02
C GLN A 73 -3.72 6.38 4.90
N GLN A 74 -2.91 5.38 4.55
CA GLN A 74 -3.24 4.42 3.49
C GLN A 74 -4.41 3.52 3.90
N PHE A 75 -4.50 3.13 5.18
CA PHE A 75 -5.64 2.37 5.69
C PHE A 75 -6.93 3.18 5.52
N MET A 76 -6.98 4.40 6.02
CA MET A 76 -8.16 5.24 5.94
C MET A 76 -8.58 5.56 4.50
N TYR A 77 -7.62 5.75 3.61
CA TYR A 77 -7.92 5.93 2.20
C TYR A 77 -8.67 4.71 1.62
N LEU A 78 -8.13 3.50 1.79
CA LEU A 78 -8.74 2.26 1.29
C LEU A 78 -10.05 1.93 2.01
N TYR A 79 -10.15 2.26 3.30
CA TYR A 79 -11.33 2.05 4.12
C TYR A 79 -12.52 2.89 3.63
N ASN A 80 -12.27 4.16 3.31
CA ASN A 80 -13.29 5.09 2.84
C ASN A 80 -13.73 4.84 1.39
N GLU A 81 -12.94 4.14 0.59
CA GLU A 81 -13.35 3.73 -0.77
C GLU A 81 -14.53 2.74 -0.77
N ASN A 82 -14.77 2.01 0.33
CA ASN A 82 -15.83 1.00 0.47
C ASN A 82 -15.84 -0.05 -0.66
N ARG A 83 -14.66 -0.54 -1.03
CA ARG A 83 -14.50 -1.55 -2.11
C ARG A 83 -13.93 -2.87 -1.61
N ASN A 84 -13.25 -2.84 -0.47
CA ASN A 84 -12.54 -3.98 0.09
C ASN A 84 -13.00 -4.23 1.52
N SER A 85 -13.04 -5.51 1.94
CA SER A 85 -13.18 -5.84 3.35
C SER A 85 -11.98 -5.32 4.14
N VAL A 86 -12.14 -5.14 5.44
CA VAL A 86 -11.04 -4.76 6.35
C VAL A 86 -9.87 -5.74 6.21
N ARG A 87 -10.16 -7.04 6.13
CA ARG A 87 -9.13 -8.08 5.96
C ARG A 87 -8.35 -7.92 4.65
N GLN A 88 -9.02 -7.57 3.56
CA GLN A 88 -8.34 -7.29 2.29
C GLN A 88 -7.47 -6.03 2.37
N ILE A 89 -7.94 -4.98 3.06
CA ILE A 89 -7.15 -3.76 3.28
C ILE A 89 -5.89 -4.09 4.06
N CYS A 90 -6.02 -4.81 5.19
CA CYS A 90 -4.88 -5.24 5.99
C CYS A 90 -3.89 -6.07 5.16
N ALA A 91 -4.36 -7.05 4.40
CA ALA A 91 -3.50 -7.86 3.52
C ALA A 91 -2.73 -7.01 2.50
N LYS A 92 -3.38 -6.02 1.88
CA LYS A 92 -2.73 -5.08 0.96
C LYS A 92 -1.63 -4.26 1.63
N LEU A 93 -1.86 -3.79 2.85
CA LEU A 93 -0.87 -2.99 3.59
C LEU A 93 0.32 -3.84 4.02
N ILE A 94 0.09 -5.07 4.50
CA ILE A 94 1.16 -6.02 4.81
C ILE A 94 1.99 -6.31 3.54
N GLN A 95 1.35 -6.52 2.40
CA GLN A 95 2.03 -6.71 1.12
C GLN A 95 2.84 -5.48 0.69
N ARG A 96 2.43 -4.27 1.09
CA ARG A 96 3.19 -3.02 0.89
C ARG A 96 4.36 -2.86 1.87
N GLY A 97 4.60 -3.85 2.74
CA GLY A 97 5.75 -3.92 3.64
C GLY A 97 5.52 -3.31 5.02
N PHE A 98 4.28 -2.99 5.40
CA PHE A 98 3.98 -2.58 6.77
C PHE A 98 3.97 -3.78 7.72
N ASN A 99 4.42 -3.56 8.95
CA ASN A 99 4.39 -4.59 9.99
C ASN A 99 2.96 -5.03 10.30
N HIS A 100 2.75 -6.34 10.51
CA HIS A 100 1.45 -6.93 10.78
C HIS A 100 0.72 -6.26 11.95
N ASP A 101 1.41 -6.11 13.09
CA ASP A 101 0.77 -5.56 14.30
C ASP A 101 0.43 -4.07 14.12
N LEU A 102 1.28 -3.32 13.42
CA LEU A 102 1.00 -1.94 13.04
C LEU A 102 -0.26 -1.85 12.17
N VAL A 103 -0.39 -2.71 11.17
CA VAL A 103 -1.57 -2.71 10.27
C VAL A 103 -2.85 -2.98 11.05
N TRP A 104 -2.84 -3.95 11.97
CA TRP A 104 -4.03 -4.26 12.77
C TRP A 104 -4.32 -3.21 13.84
N SER A 105 -3.33 -2.48 14.31
CA SER A 105 -3.51 -1.40 15.30
C SER A 105 -4.27 -0.18 14.75
N VAL A 106 -4.28 0.01 13.42
CA VAL A 106 -5.01 1.14 12.79
C VAL A 106 -6.45 0.78 12.40
N VAL A 107 -6.87 -0.48 12.58
CA VAL A 107 -8.24 -0.92 12.30
C VAL A 107 -9.18 -0.35 13.37
N PRO A 108 -10.30 0.32 13.00
CA PRO A 108 -11.31 0.75 13.96
C PRO A 108 -11.88 -0.41 14.78
N GLU A 109 -12.24 -0.15 16.04
CA GLU A 109 -12.82 -1.16 16.94
C GLU A 109 -14.14 -1.74 16.39
N ASP A 110 -14.98 -0.90 15.83
CA ASP A 110 -16.25 -1.31 15.23
C ASP A 110 -16.23 -1.04 13.71
N THR A 111 -16.28 -2.13 12.96
CA THR A 111 -16.30 -2.11 11.50
C THR A 111 -17.52 -2.84 10.93
N PHE A 112 -18.42 -3.35 11.76
CA PHE A 112 -19.46 -4.29 11.35
C PHE A 112 -20.42 -3.70 10.30
N GLU A 113 -21.01 -2.55 10.60
CA GLU A 113 -21.94 -1.88 9.69
C GLU A 113 -21.27 -1.49 8.36
N ARG A 114 -20.03 -1.03 8.45
CA ARG A 114 -19.23 -0.71 7.25
C ARG A 114 -18.94 -1.97 6.42
N GLU A 115 -18.66 -3.10 7.06
CA GLU A 115 -18.42 -4.37 6.38
C GLU A 115 -19.69 -4.84 5.64
N ILE A 116 -20.87 -4.73 6.27
CA ILE A 116 -22.15 -5.04 5.62
C ILE A 116 -22.37 -4.15 4.39
N ALA A 117 -22.29 -2.84 4.55
CA ALA A 117 -22.50 -1.88 3.45
C ALA A 117 -21.51 -2.10 2.29
N THR A 118 -20.25 -2.42 2.60
CA THR A 118 -19.25 -2.73 1.57
C THR A 118 -19.56 -4.07 0.88
N ALA A 119 -19.97 -5.09 1.62
CA ALA A 119 -20.34 -6.38 1.06
C ALA A 119 -21.55 -6.25 0.13
N GLU A 120 -22.59 -5.51 0.51
CA GLU A 120 -23.75 -5.21 -0.36
C GLU A 120 -23.32 -4.54 -1.66
N ARG A 121 -22.42 -3.56 -1.58
CA ARG A 121 -21.85 -2.89 -2.76
C ARG A 121 -21.08 -3.86 -3.67
N VAL A 122 -20.32 -4.77 -3.08
CA VAL A 122 -19.59 -5.83 -3.81
C VAL A 122 -20.57 -6.76 -4.51
N LEU A 123 -21.67 -7.12 -3.86
CA LEU A 123 -22.72 -7.94 -4.47
C LEU A 123 -23.40 -7.22 -5.65
N ALA A 124 -23.78 -5.97 -5.47
CA ALA A 124 -24.44 -5.17 -6.50
C ALA A 124 -23.59 -5.00 -7.78
N MET A 125 -22.27 -5.07 -7.67
CA MET A 125 -21.37 -5.01 -8.82
C MET A 125 -21.30 -6.30 -9.64
N LYS A 126 -21.70 -7.45 -9.08
CA LYS A 126 -21.44 -8.76 -9.68
C LYS A 126 -22.68 -9.65 -9.81
N TYR A 127 -23.67 -9.47 -8.97
CA TYR A 127 -24.82 -10.35 -8.84
C TYR A 127 -26.13 -9.59 -9.03
N GLN A 128 -27.17 -10.33 -9.43
CA GLN A 128 -28.56 -9.89 -9.32
C GLN A 128 -29.15 -10.40 -7.99
N PRO A 129 -30.14 -9.71 -7.39
CA PRO A 129 -30.77 -10.16 -6.16
C PRO A 129 -31.40 -11.57 -6.22
N THR A 130 -31.72 -12.03 -7.42
CA THR A 130 -32.29 -13.37 -7.70
C THR A 130 -31.22 -14.46 -7.86
N ASP A 131 -29.94 -14.11 -7.89
CA ASP A 131 -28.87 -15.08 -8.01
C ASP A 131 -28.71 -15.94 -6.74
N SER A 132 -27.94 -17.00 -6.86
CA SER A 132 -27.73 -17.96 -5.78
C SER A 132 -27.07 -17.31 -4.55
N ARG A 133 -27.79 -17.31 -3.42
CA ARG A 133 -27.27 -16.86 -2.11
C ARG A 133 -25.97 -17.57 -1.72
N GLN A 134 -25.87 -18.88 -2.03
CA GLN A 134 -24.67 -19.66 -1.74
C GLN A 134 -23.45 -19.14 -2.52
N LYS A 135 -23.62 -18.77 -3.80
CA LYS A 135 -22.55 -18.18 -4.60
C LYS A 135 -22.12 -16.80 -4.08
N MET A 136 -23.10 -15.98 -3.66
CA MET A 136 -22.85 -14.67 -3.05
C MET A 136 -22.04 -14.82 -1.75
N MET A 137 -22.48 -15.72 -0.84
CA MET A 137 -21.78 -16.01 0.41
C MET A 137 -20.32 -16.46 0.16
N ALA A 138 -20.13 -17.43 -0.74
CA ALA A 138 -18.80 -17.94 -1.09
C ALA A 138 -17.88 -16.82 -1.62
N ASN A 139 -18.42 -15.92 -2.45
CA ASN A 139 -17.67 -14.78 -2.97
C ASN A 139 -17.24 -13.82 -1.87
N LEU A 140 -18.13 -13.49 -0.93
CA LEU A 140 -17.83 -12.60 0.18
C LEU A 140 -16.78 -13.22 1.13
N TYR A 141 -16.86 -14.53 1.38
CA TYR A 141 -15.83 -15.23 2.18
C TYR A 141 -14.45 -15.17 1.52
N GLN A 142 -14.37 -15.43 0.21
CA GLN A 142 -13.11 -15.31 -0.54
C GLN A 142 -12.55 -13.88 -0.47
N LYS A 143 -13.41 -12.89 -0.37
CA LYS A 143 -13.04 -11.47 -0.21
C LYS A 143 -12.73 -11.07 1.24
N GLY A 144 -12.81 -12.01 2.18
CA GLY A 144 -12.41 -11.81 3.57
C GLY A 144 -13.46 -11.15 4.46
N PHE A 145 -14.71 -11.06 4.04
CA PHE A 145 -15.81 -10.63 4.91
C PHE A 145 -16.10 -11.70 5.96
N SER A 146 -16.48 -11.30 7.17
CA SER A 146 -16.90 -12.23 8.22
C SER A 146 -18.20 -12.94 7.83
N VAL A 147 -18.45 -14.10 8.45
CA VAL A 147 -19.68 -14.90 8.23
C VAL A 147 -20.92 -14.05 8.49
N ASP A 148 -20.92 -13.30 9.60
CA ASP A 148 -22.07 -12.51 10.01
C ASP A 148 -22.30 -11.30 9.08
N ALA A 149 -21.26 -10.55 8.76
CA ALA A 149 -21.37 -9.44 7.82
C ALA A 149 -21.81 -9.91 6.42
N ALA A 150 -21.28 -11.04 5.94
CA ALA A 150 -21.67 -11.62 4.66
C ALA A 150 -23.14 -12.08 4.65
N ARG A 151 -23.62 -12.69 5.75
CA ARG A 151 -25.01 -13.11 5.89
C ARG A 151 -25.96 -11.91 5.84
N HIS A 152 -25.72 -10.90 6.66
CA HIS A 152 -26.54 -9.68 6.67
C HIS A 152 -26.55 -9.00 5.31
N ALA A 153 -25.39 -8.88 4.67
CA ALA A 153 -25.31 -8.27 3.34
C ALA A 153 -26.11 -9.03 2.28
N VAL A 154 -26.05 -10.37 2.27
CA VAL A 154 -26.83 -11.20 1.35
C VAL A 154 -28.33 -11.10 1.62
N GLU A 155 -28.73 -11.10 2.89
CA GLU A 155 -30.14 -10.92 3.29
C GLU A 155 -30.66 -9.57 2.81
N ASN A 156 -30.01 -8.48 3.19
CA ASN A 156 -30.40 -7.13 2.77
C ASN A 156 -30.47 -6.99 1.25
N TYR A 157 -29.43 -7.46 0.55
CA TYR A 157 -29.33 -7.35 -0.91
C TYR A 157 -30.45 -8.12 -1.64
N THR A 158 -30.86 -9.28 -1.13
CA THR A 158 -31.90 -10.10 -1.76
C THR A 158 -33.32 -9.70 -1.36
N GLU A 159 -33.49 -9.03 -0.20
CA GLU A 159 -34.80 -8.59 0.31
C GLU A 159 -35.18 -7.19 -0.18
N GLY A 160 -34.23 -6.28 -0.26
CA GLY A 160 -34.43 -4.91 -0.78
C GLY A 160 -34.86 -4.85 -2.25
N ALA A 161 -34.79 -5.96 -2.99
CA ALA A 161 -35.28 -6.04 -4.37
C ALA A 161 -36.73 -6.54 -4.48
N LYS A 162 -37.41 -6.79 -3.35
CA LYS A 162 -38.79 -7.27 -3.33
C LYS A 162 -39.80 -6.15 -3.09
N GLU A 163 -39.33 -4.95 -2.84
CA GLU A 163 -40.11 -3.71 -2.74
C GLU A 163 -40.06 -2.92 -4.08
#